data_cc10c67467d37bb6bc89402e5abc7d59
#
_entry.id   cc10c67467d37bb6bc89402e5abc7d59
#
_cell.length_a   1.000
_cell.length_b   1.000
_cell.length_c   1.000
_cell.angle_alpha   90.00
_cell.angle_beta   90.00
_cell.angle_gamma   90.00
#
_symmetry.space_group_name_H-M   'P 1'
#
loop_
_entity.id
_entity.type
_entity.pdbx_description
1 polymer ?
#
loop_
_entity_poly.entity_id
_entity_poly.type
_entity_poly.pdbx_seq_one_letter_code
_entity_poly.pdbx_strand_id
1 'polypeptide(L)'
;MRIEVLFPERCNLYGDLSNVEYLKRCLPQAEFVETSLQEEPRFAKEPVDLVYLGPMTERTQELALERLRPHRERLEELIQQGTPFLFTGNALELLGESIQKEGGEAIPCLGLFPFTARRDMMHRHNSIFLGEFEGRPVMGFKSQFTMAYPKGEVQGLFTVTKGVGLNKKCPFEGVRRNHFFGTYLLGPLLVNNPPFTRSLLKAMGAGDVPLALEQAVEAAYEKRLEDFREKA
;
A
#
# COMPACT_ATOMS: atom_id res chain seq x y z
N MET A 1 -1.83 21.24 1.65
CA MET A 1 -1.94 19.75 1.51
C MET A 1 -1.34 19.12 2.74
N ARG A 2 -2.05 18.17 3.36
CA ARG A 2 -1.59 17.46 4.56
C ARG A 2 -1.53 15.96 4.30
N ILE A 3 -0.38 15.36 4.56
CA ILE A 3 -0.11 13.93 4.37
C ILE A 3 0.15 13.32 5.74
N GLU A 4 -0.69 12.38 6.16
CA GLU A 4 -0.50 11.66 7.41
C GLU A 4 0.26 10.36 7.18
N VAL A 5 1.36 10.18 7.92
CA VAL A 5 2.17 8.97 7.94
C VAL A 5 1.91 8.25 9.26
N LEU A 6 1.24 7.10 9.19
CA LEU A 6 0.87 6.34 10.37
C LEU A 6 2.03 5.46 10.84
N PHE A 7 2.36 5.58 12.12
CA PHE A 7 3.26 4.69 12.87
C PHE A 7 4.65 4.51 12.24
N PRO A 8 5.31 5.59 11.72
CA PRO A 8 6.55 5.46 10.95
C PRO A 8 7.69 4.82 11.75
N GLU A 9 7.68 4.95 13.07
CA GLU A 9 8.66 4.36 13.97
C GLU A 9 8.60 2.83 14.04
N ARG A 10 7.49 2.22 13.54
CA ARG A 10 7.22 0.78 13.56
C ARG A 10 6.89 0.20 12.20
N CYS A 11 6.40 1.03 11.27
CA CYS A 11 5.88 0.60 9.98
C CYS A 11 6.80 1.05 8.84
N ASN A 12 8.03 0.53 8.85
CA ASN A 12 9.08 0.86 7.88
C ASN A 12 9.95 -0.36 7.53
N LEU A 13 9.36 -1.55 7.42
CA LEU A 13 10.15 -2.70 6.96
C LEU A 13 10.63 -2.47 5.52
N TYR A 14 11.83 -2.95 5.24
CA TYR A 14 12.48 -2.85 3.93
C TYR A 14 12.74 -1.40 3.45
N GLY A 15 12.72 -0.42 4.36
CA GLY A 15 12.92 0.98 4.00
C GLY A 15 11.74 1.60 3.24
N ASP A 16 10.52 1.13 3.51
CA ASP A 16 9.30 1.52 2.77
C ASP A 16 8.95 3.00 2.91
N LEU A 17 9.40 3.68 3.99
CA LEU A 17 9.30 5.14 4.13
C LEU A 17 10.02 5.93 3.03
N SER A 18 10.84 5.27 2.20
CA SER A 18 11.35 5.88 0.95
C SER A 18 10.25 6.38 0.03
N ASN A 19 9.02 5.82 0.11
CA ASN A 19 7.84 6.35 -0.57
C ASN A 19 7.48 7.75 -0.05
N VAL A 20 7.48 7.92 1.28
CA VAL A 20 7.20 9.20 1.95
C VAL A 20 8.31 10.21 1.63
N GLU A 21 9.56 9.81 1.68
CA GLU A 21 10.70 10.69 1.34
C GLU A 21 10.66 11.14 -0.12
N TYR A 22 10.19 10.29 -1.03
CA TYR A 22 9.98 10.69 -2.42
C TYR A 22 8.82 11.68 -2.57
N LEU A 23 7.70 11.45 -1.86
CA LEU A 23 6.59 12.42 -1.83
C LEU A 23 7.00 13.76 -1.24
N LYS A 24 7.82 13.80 -0.19
CA LYS A 24 8.38 15.06 0.37
C LYS A 24 9.16 15.86 -0.68
N ARG A 25 9.89 15.17 -1.55
CA ARG A 25 10.62 15.81 -2.65
C ARG A 25 9.71 16.30 -3.77
N CYS A 26 8.64 15.60 -4.09
CA CYS A 26 7.66 16.02 -5.07
C CYS A 26 6.78 17.16 -4.56
N LEU A 27 6.49 17.19 -3.26
CA LEU A 27 5.56 18.10 -2.61
C LEU A 27 6.24 18.89 -1.47
N PRO A 28 7.24 19.73 -1.75
CA PRO A 28 8.02 20.42 -0.72
C PRO A 28 7.20 21.42 0.12
N GLN A 29 6.00 21.78 -0.33
CA GLN A 29 5.09 22.70 0.38
C GLN A 29 4.00 21.95 1.17
N ALA A 30 3.95 20.59 1.09
CA ALA A 30 2.98 19.82 1.85
C ALA A 30 3.43 19.65 3.31
N GLU A 31 2.47 19.62 4.21
CA GLU A 31 2.67 19.26 5.60
C GLU A 31 2.67 17.74 5.73
N PHE A 32 3.76 17.16 6.23
CA PHE A 32 3.86 15.74 6.55
C PHE A 32 3.74 15.58 8.06
N VAL A 33 2.66 14.93 8.50
CA VAL A 33 2.37 14.68 9.91
C VAL A 33 2.65 13.21 10.20
N GLU A 34 3.58 12.95 11.10
CA GLU A 34 3.87 11.62 11.59
C GLU A 34 3.04 11.35 12.84
N THR A 35 2.23 10.29 12.82
CA THR A 35 1.41 9.86 13.96
C THR A 35 2.01 8.59 14.55
N SER A 36 2.46 8.63 15.79
CA SER A 36 3.00 7.45 16.48
C SER A 36 1.90 6.47 16.91
N LEU A 37 2.27 5.22 17.21
CA LEU A 37 1.32 4.21 17.74
C LEU A 37 0.63 4.64 19.04
N GLN A 38 1.14 5.63 19.75
CA GLN A 38 0.58 6.11 21.01
C GLN A 38 -0.37 7.29 20.84
N GLU A 39 -0.36 7.91 19.66
CA GLU A 39 -1.17 9.08 19.34
C GLU A 39 -2.45 8.68 18.60
N GLU A 40 -3.44 9.56 18.68
CA GLU A 40 -4.66 9.42 17.88
C GLU A 40 -4.39 9.84 16.44
N PRO A 41 -4.81 9.04 15.43
CA PRO A 41 -4.65 9.42 14.04
C PRO A 41 -5.31 10.76 13.71
N ARG A 42 -4.60 11.62 12.95
CA ARG A 42 -5.11 12.94 12.57
C ARG A 42 -6.35 12.85 11.70
N PHE A 43 -6.42 11.86 10.78
CA PHE A 43 -7.58 11.64 9.93
C PHE A 43 -8.88 11.43 10.72
N ALA A 44 -8.78 11.06 12.00
CA ALA A 44 -9.94 10.88 12.86
C ALA A 44 -10.72 12.18 13.09
N LYS A 45 -10.02 13.31 13.17
CA LYS A 45 -10.59 14.63 13.54
C LYS A 45 -10.32 15.74 12.55
N GLU A 46 -9.30 15.59 11.70
CA GLU A 46 -8.82 16.62 10.80
C GLU A 46 -8.87 16.13 9.34
N PRO A 47 -9.03 17.04 8.36
CA PRO A 47 -8.91 16.67 6.96
C PRO A 47 -7.45 16.34 6.62
N VAL A 48 -7.28 15.30 5.81
CA VAL A 48 -6.00 14.85 5.27
C VAL A 48 -6.14 14.58 3.77
N ASP A 49 -5.08 14.83 3.02
CA ASP A 49 -5.06 14.65 1.56
C ASP A 49 -4.41 13.31 1.14
N LEU A 50 -3.73 12.64 2.07
CA LEU A 50 -3.24 11.27 1.94
C LEU A 50 -3.02 10.69 3.33
N VAL A 51 -3.39 9.41 3.49
CA VAL A 51 -2.97 8.57 4.63
C VAL A 51 -2.05 7.47 4.12
N TYR A 52 -0.84 7.42 4.66
CA TYR A 52 0.16 6.40 4.34
C TYR A 52 0.39 5.45 5.51
N LEU A 53 0.46 4.14 5.23
CA LEU A 53 0.85 3.12 6.19
C LEU A 53 1.76 2.08 5.52
N GLY A 54 2.98 1.93 6.04
CA GLY A 54 3.98 1.01 5.55
C GLY A 54 3.91 -0.39 6.15
N PRO A 55 4.75 -1.33 5.66
CA PRO A 55 4.84 -2.69 6.17
C PRO A 55 5.46 -2.74 7.56
N MET A 56 5.06 -3.73 8.33
CA MET A 56 5.42 -3.89 9.73
C MET A 56 5.62 -5.36 10.11
N THR A 57 6.18 -5.60 11.30
CA THR A 57 6.21 -6.96 11.86
C THR A 57 4.79 -7.42 12.22
N GLU A 58 4.56 -8.72 12.27
CA GLU A 58 3.24 -9.30 12.61
C GLU A 58 2.76 -8.84 14.01
N ARG A 59 3.69 -8.69 14.96
CA ARG A 59 3.38 -8.13 16.28
C ARG A 59 2.95 -6.67 16.21
N THR A 60 3.64 -5.87 15.41
CA THR A 60 3.26 -4.47 15.20
C THR A 60 1.92 -4.37 14.47
N GLN A 61 1.65 -5.30 13.55
CA GLN A 61 0.39 -5.35 12.80
C GLN A 61 -0.83 -5.51 13.75
N GLU A 62 -0.71 -6.37 14.76
CA GLU A 62 -1.77 -6.54 15.77
C GLU A 62 -1.96 -5.25 16.59
N LEU A 63 -0.87 -4.57 16.98
CA LEU A 63 -0.94 -3.28 17.68
C LEU A 63 -1.55 -2.17 16.80
N ALA A 64 -1.14 -2.09 15.53
CA ALA A 64 -1.68 -1.13 14.58
C ALA A 64 -3.19 -1.36 14.36
N LEU A 65 -3.62 -2.63 14.28
CA LEU A 65 -5.01 -3.00 14.17
C LEU A 65 -5.82 -2.52 15.38
N GLU A 66 -5.31 -2.74 16.61
CA GLU A 66 -5.97 -2.25 17.83
C GLU A 66 -6.14 -0.72 17.82
N ARG A 67 -5.13 0.01 17.31
CA ARG A 67 -5.19 1.47 17.21
C ARG A 67 -6.16 1.96 16.13
N LEU A 68 -6.31 1.24 15.04
CA LEU A 68 -7.21 1.63 13.96
C LEU A 68 -8.67 1.21 14.18
N ARG A 69 -8.94 0.18 15.00
CA ARG A 69 -10.31 -0.31 15.28
C ARG A 69 -11.31 0.77 15.71
N PRO A 70 -10.98 1.67 16.65
CA PRO A 70 -11.91 2.73 17.07
C PRO A 70 -12.29 3.68 15.93
N HIS A 71 -11.46 3.73 14.88
CA HIS A 71 -11.63 4.64 13.74
C HIS A 71 -12.16 3.94 12.48
N ARG A 72 -12.64 2.68 12.61
CA ARG A 72 -13.12 1.88 11.48
C ARG A 72 -14.16 2.61 10.62
N GLU A 73 -15.18 3.18 11.25
CA GLU A 73 -16.26 3.89 10.56
C GLU A 73 -15.73 5.13 9.83
N ARG A 74 -14.82 5.86 10.48
CA ARG A 74 -14.19 7.03 9.86
C ARG A 74 -13.30 6.66 8.68
N LEU A 75 -12.55 5.56 8.76
CA LEU A 75 -11.78 5.03 7.63
C LEU A 75 -12.69 4.66 6.46
N GLU A 76 -13.80 3.98 6.74
CA GLU A 76 -14.77 3.62 5.71
C GLU A 76 -15.38 4.86 5.04
N GLU A 77 -15.78 5.85 5.82
CA GLU A 77 -16.29 7.13 5.32
C GLU A 77 -15.28 7.84 4.41
N LEU A 78 -14.03 7.97 4.85
CA LEU A 78 -12.97 8.63 4.08
C LEU A 78 -12.68 7.89 2.76
N ILE A 79 -12.64 6.55 2.79
CA ILE A 79 -12.48 5.73 1.58
C ILE A 79 -13.66 5.95 0.63
N GLN A 80 -14.89 6.01 1.14
CA GLN A 80 -16.08 6.25 0.31
C GLN A 80 -16.08 7.66 -0.28
N GLN A 81 -15.64 8.65 0.46
CA GLN A 81 -15.49 10.05 0.00
C GLN A 81 -14.35 10.22 -1.01
N GLY A 82 -13.49 9.22 -1.18
CA GLY A 82 -12.37 9.24 -2.12
C GLY A 82 -11.11 9.91 -1.57
N THR A 83 -10.97 10.04 -0.25
CA THR A 83 -9.70 10.45 0.34
C THR A 83 -8.60 9.45 -0.07
N PRO A 84 -7.45 9.93 -0.55
CA PRO A 84 -6.33 9.07 -0.93
C PRO A 84 -5.73 8.30 0.24
N PHE A 85 -5.49 7.00 0.01
CA PHE A 85 -4.76 6.12 0.92
C PHE A 85 -3.71 5.33 0.14
N LEU A 86 -2.54 5.14 0.72
CA LEU A 86 -1.54 4.21 0.23
C LEU A 86 -1.07 3.32 1.38
N PHE A 87 -1.50 2.05 1.35
CA PHE A 87 -1.11 1.02 2.31
C PHE A 87 -0.25 -0.02 1.60
N THR A 88 0.98 -0.21 2.10
CA THR A 88 1.97 -1.08 1.46
C THR A 88 2.30 -2.30 2.33
N GLY A 89 2.76 -3.37 1.70
CA GLY A 89 3.08 -4.61 2.39
C GLY A 89 1.90 -5.19 3.15
N ASN A 90 2.14 -5.72 4.34
CA ASN A 90 1.10 -6.33 5.17
C ASN A 90 0.17 -5.30 5.86
N ALA A 91 0.37 -4.00 5.68
CA ALA A 91 -0.60 -2.98 6.09
C ALA A 91 -1.96 -3.15 5.39
N LEU A 92 -1.95 -3.66 4.14
CA LEU A 92 -3.16 -4.02 3.40
C LEU A 92 -4.08 -4.96 4.18
N GLU A 93 -3.51 -5.92 4.91
CA GLU A 93 -4.27 -6.99 5.60
C GLU A 93 -5.18 -6.47 6.69
N LEU A 94 -4.83 -5.31 7.29
CA LEU A 94 -5.64 -4.67 8.34
C LEU A 94 -7.06 -4.33 7.87
N LEU A 95 -7.23 -4.10 6.55
CA LEU A 95 -8.50 -3.70 5.93
C LEU A 95 -9.39 -4.90 5.54
N GLY A 96 -8.83 -6.12 5.54
CA GLY A 96 -9.57 -7.35 5.26
C GLY A 96 -10.54 -7.74 6.38
N GLU A 97 -11.19 -8.88 6.23
CA GLU A 97 -12.09 -9.44 7.25
C GLU A 97 -11.32 -10.04 8.43
N SER A 98 -10.26 -10.78 8.13
CA SER A 98 -9.44 -11.45 9.16
C SER A 98 -8.07 -11.88 8.64
N ILE A 99 -7.14 -12.08 9.57
CA ILE A 99 -5.87 -12.77 9.35
C ILE A 99 -5.94 -14.13 10.05
N GLN A 100 -5.90 -15.21 9.27
CA GLN A 100 -5.86 -16.58 9.79
C GLN A 100 -4.41 -16.93 10.13
N LYS A 101 -4.16 -17.30 11.38
CA LYS A 101 -2.86 -17.81 11.85
C LYS A 101 -2.71 -19.31 11.55
N GLU A 102 -1.49 -19.80 11.53
CA GLU A 102 -1.21 -21.22 11.61
C GLU A 102 -1.85 -21.78 12.90
N GLY A 103 -2.54 -22.90 12.82
CA GLY A 103 -3.27 -23.47 13.96
C GLY A 103 -4.75 -23.09 14.04
N GLY A 104 -5.26 -22.27 13.10
CA GLY A 104 -6.69 -22.03 12.92
C GLY A 104 -7.25 -20.82 13.67
N GLU A 105 -6.48 -20.17 14.53
CA GLU A 105 -6.89 -18.90 15.16
C GLU A 105 -7.01 -17.79 14.10
N ALA A 106 -8.06 -16.98 14.18
CA ALA A 106 -8.27 -15.85 13.31
C ALA A 106 -8.25 -14.53 14.11
N ILE A 107 -7.49 -13.56 13.61
CA ILE A 107 -7.51 -12.18 14.11
C ILE A 107 -8.55 -11.44 13.28
N PRO A 108 -9.69 -11.01 13.85
CA PRO A 108 -10.64 -10.16 13.14
C PRO A 108 -10.00 -8.83 12.79
N CYS A 109 -10.07 -8.41 11.52
CA CYS A 109 -9.56 -7.14 11.04
C CYS A 109 -10.65 -6.08 10.91
N LEU A 110 -10.43 -5.00 10.16
CA LEU A 110 -11.39 -3.91 10.04
C LEU A 110 -12.61 -4.26 9.18
N GLY A 111 -12.53 -5.28 8.32
CA GLY A 111 -13.65 -5.75 7.51
C GLY A 111 -14.14 -4.72 6.47
N LEU A 112 -13.25 -3.88 5.97
CA LEU A 112 -13.58 -2.86 4.96
C LEU A 112 -13.51 -3.42 3.54
N PHE A 113 -12.75 -4.50 3.34
CA PHE A 113 -12.64 -5.21 2.06
C PHE A 113 -12.92 -6.70 2.24
N PRO A 114 -13.67 -7.34 1.31
CA PRO A 114 -14.07 -8.73 1.45
C PRO A 114 -12.92 -9.69 1.04
N PHE A 115 -11.89 -9.78 1.86
CA PHE A 115 -10.84 -10.79 1.73
C PHE A 115 -10.37 -11.27 3.10
N THR A 116 -9.84 -12.48 3.14
CA THR A 116 -9.17 -13.06 4.30
C THR A 116 -7.69 -13.26 3.99
N ALA A 117 -6.81 -12.82 4.87
CA ALA A 117 -5.39 -13.09 4.78
C ALA A 117 -5.06 -14.42 5.51
N ARG A 118 -4.15 -15.24 4.96
CA ARG A 118 -3.66 -16.48 5.59
C ARG A 118 -2.18 -16.38 5.79
N ARG A 119 -1.75 -16.45 7.03
CA ARG A 119 -0.35 -16.33 7.46
C ARG A 119 0.29 -17.72 7.52
N ASP A 120 1.46 -17.84 6.92
CA ASP A 120 2.33 -19.02 6.95
C ASP A 120 3.74 -18.58 7.31
N MET A 121 4.07 -18.62 8.61
CA MET A 121 5.36 -18.14 9.13
C MET A 121 6.54 -19.04 8.77
N MET A 122 6.25 -20.28 8.32
CA MET A 122 7.30 -21.23 7.93
C MET A 122 7.80 -20.98 6.50
N HIS A 123 6.99 -20.33 5.66
CA HIS A 123 7.29 -20.15 4.24
C HIS A 123 7.18 -18.68 3.84
N ARG A 124 8.32 -17.99 3.81
CA ARG A 124 8.38 -16.64 3.27
C ARG A 124 8.21 -16.67 1.75
N HIS A 125 7.27 -15.93 1.27
CA HIS A 125 7.03 -15.77 -0.16
C HIS A 125 7.74 -14.51 -0.68
N ASN A 126 8.75 -14.72 -1.53
CA ASN A 126 9.47 -13.65 -2.24
C ASN A 126 9.13 -13.72 -3.73
N SER A 127 8.81 -12.60 -4.33
CA SER A 127 8.44 -12.53 -5.73
C SER A 127 8.75 -11.16 -6.32
N ILE A 128 9.36 -11.14 -7.48
CA ILE A 128 9.30 -9.98 -8.35
C ILE A 128 7.90 -9.90 -8.98
N PHE A 129 7.47 -8.71 -9.29
CA PHE A 129 6.14 -8.43 -9.81
C PHE A 129 6.22 -7.48 -11.00
N LEU A 130 5.54 -7.85 -12.08
CA LEU A 130 5.23 -6.98 -13.20
C LEU A 130 3.72 -7.06 -13.43
N GLY A 131 3.08 -5.91 -13.49
CA GLY A 131 1.66 -5.79 -13.74
C GLY A 131 1.31 -4.47 -14.39
N GLU A 132 0.03 -4.12 -14.37
CA GLU A 132 -0.48 -2.90 -14.98
C GLU A 132 -1.42 -2.14 -14.04
N PHE A 133 -1.31 -0.83 -14.06
CA PHE A 133 -2.23 0.12 -13.46
C PHE A 133 -2.70 1.10 -14.52
N GLU A 134 -4.00 1.11 -14.81
CA GLU A 134 -4.62 2.00 -15.82
C GLU A 134 -3.89 1.96 -17.19
N GLY A 135 -3.52 0.74 -17.63
CA GLY A 135 -2.81 0.51 -18.89
C GLY A 135 -1.32 0.90 -18.88
N ARG A 136 -0.76 1.23 -17.73
CA ARG A 136 0.66 1.53 -17.56
C ARG A 136 1.36 0.45 -16.75
N PRO A 137 2.56 0.00 -17.15
CA PRO A 137 3.31 -0.99 -16.39
C PRO A 137 3.62 -0.53 -14.98
N VAL A 138 3.52 -1.47 -14.03
CA VAL A 138 3.96 -1.31 -12.64
C VAL A 138 4.82 -2.49 -12.26
N MET A 139 5.98 -2.21 -11.68
CA MET A 139 6.91 -3.24 -11.23
C MET A 139 7.23 -3.10 -9.75
N GLY A 140 7.53 -4.21 -9.11
CA GLY A 140 7.86 -4.20 -7.70
C GLY A 140 8.40 -5.53 -7.19
N PHE A 141 8.55 -5.58 -5.90
CA PHE A 141 9.00 -6.75 -5.17
C PHE A 141 8.08 -6.99 -3.97
N LYS A 142 7.87 -8.25 -3.66
CA LYS A 142 7.13 -8.70 -2.47
C LYS A 142 7.97 -9.62 -1.62
N SER A 143 7.85 -9.47 -0.31
CA SER A 143 8.43 -10.37 0.68
C SER A 143 7.46 -10.47 1.85
N GLN A 144 6.73 -11.57 1.94
CA GLN A 144 5.61 -11.71 2.86
C GLN A 144 5.45 -13.14 3.37
N PHE A 145 4.86 -13.30 4.54
CA PHE A 145 4.44 -14.58 5.10
C PHE A 145 2.95 -14.87 4.91
N THR A 146 2.23 -13.96 4.28
CA THR A 146 0.78 -13.97 4.21
C THR A 146 0.32 -13.82 2.77
N MET A 147 -0.76 -14.49 2.41
CA MET A 147 -1.47 -14.28 1.14
C MET A 147 -2.92 -13.91 1.41
N ALA A 148 -3.46 -12.98 0.64
CA ALA A 148 -4.86 -12.58 0.72
C ALA A 148 -5.73 -13.35 -0.28
N TYR A 149 -6.91 -13.72 0.18
CA TYR A 149 -7.90 -14.50 -0.58
C TYR A 149 -9.21 -13.71 -0.64
N PRO A 150 -9.48 -13.05 -1.78
CA PRO A 150 -10.73 -12.35 -2.00
C PRO A 150 -11.95 -13.26 -1.88
N LYS A 151 -13.05 -12.71 -1.33
CA LYS A 151 -14.36 -13.34 -1.23
C LYS A 151 -15.38 -12.42 -1.88
N GLY A 152 -15.93 -12.82 -3.01
CA GLY A 152 -16.86 -11.96 -3.76
C GLY A 152 -16.13 -10.89 -4.61
N GLU A 153 -16.80 -9.76 -4.84
CA GLU A 153 -16.27 -8.71 -5.72
C GLU A 153 -15.25 -7.83 -5.01
N VAL A 154 -14.01 -7.90 -5.47
CA VAL A 154 -12.91 -7.03 -5.04
C VAL A 154 -12.27 -6.43 -6.29
N GLN A 155 -12.21 -5.11 -6.35
CA GLN A 155 -11.44 -4.45 -7.39
C GLN A 155 -9.95 -4.59 -7.09
N GLY A 156 -9.20 -5.23 -8.00
CA GLY A 156 -7.75 -5.32 -7.92
C GLY A 156 -7.10 -3.96 -8.19
N LEU A 157 -5.94 -3.73 -7.58
CA LEU A 157 -5.16 -2.51 -7.83
C LEU A 157 -4.33 -2.64 -9.09
N PHE A 158 -3.57 -3.72 -9.23
CA PHE A 158 -2.71 -3.99 -10.39
C PHE A 158 -3.11 -5.32 -11.04
N THR A 159 -3.31 -5.31 -12.36
CA THR A 159 -3.47 -6.57 -13.11
C THR A 159 -2.12 -7.27 -13.21
N VAL A 160 -2.06 -8.57 -12.91
CA VAL A 160 -0.81 -9.32 -12.95
C VAL A 160 -0.43 -9.66 -14.39
N THR A 161 0.78 -9.29 -14.81
CA THR A 161 1.39 -9.75 -16.06
C THR A 161 2.39 -10.88 -15.78
N LYS A 162 3.26 -10.69 -14.77
CA LYS A 162 4.21 -11.71 -14.30
C LYS A 162 4.34 -11.66 -12.77
N GLY A 163 4.62 -12.78 -12.15
CA GLY A 163 4.72 -12.90 -10.68
C GLY A 163 3.42 -13.38 -10.05
N VAL A 164 3.19 -13.00 -8.80
CA VAL A 164 2.07 -13.49 -7.99
C VAL A 164 1.19 -12.31 -7.56
N GLY A 165 -0.11 -12.45 -7.72
CA GLY A 165 -1.12 -11.49 -7.25
C GLY A 165 -1.29 -11.49 -5.73
N LEU A 166 -2.49 -11.22 -5.23
CA LEU A 166 -2.80 -11.34 -3.79
C LEU A 166 -2.51 -12.75 -3.25
N ASN A 167 -2.64 -13.76 -4.12
CA ASN A 167 -2.21 -15.13 -3.91
C ASN A 167 -1.85 -15.75 -5.28
N LYS A 168 -1.37 -17.00 -5.27
CA LYS A 168 -0.87 -17.70 -6.48
C LYS A 168 -1.91 -17.86 -7.61
N LYS A 169 -3.21 -17.72 -7.30
CA LYS A 169 -4.30 -17.89 -8.28
C LYS A 169 -5.01 -16.56 -8.61
N CYS A 170 -4.71 -15.50 -7.87
CA CYS A 170 -5.37 -14.22 -8.05
C CYS A 170 -4.80 -13.48 -9.26
N PRO A 171 -5.63 -13.04 -10.24
CA PRO A 171 -5.17 -12.36 -11.44
C PRO A 171 -4.78 -10.89 -11.19
N PHE A 172 -4.94 -10.41 -9.97
CA PHE A 172 -4.57 -9.04 -9.58
C PHE A 172 -3.77 -9.03 -8.27
N GLU A 173 -3.00 -7.99 -8.10
CA GLU A 173 -2.23 -7.66 -6.93
C GLU A 173 -2.82 -6.40 -6.30
N GLY A 174 -2.92 -6.43 -4.96
CA GLY A 174 -3.51 -5.32 -4.20
C GLY A 174 -5.02 -5.20 -4.34
N VAL A 175 -5.59 -4.24 -3.64
CA VAL A 175 -7.01 -3.87 -3.69
C VAL A 175 -7.16 -2.37 -3.90
N ARG A 176 -8.24 -1.98 -4.58
CA ARG A 176 -8.61 -0.59 -4.83
C ARG A 176 -10.08 -0.36 -4.51
N ARG A 177 -10.37 0.79 -3.91
CA ARG A 177 -11.74 1.35 -3.85
C ARG A 177 -11.61 2.87 -3.87
N ASN A 178 -12.16 3.52 -4.89
CA ASN A 178 -11.93 4.95 -5.15
C ASN A 178 -10.42 5.25 -5.19
N HIS A 179 -9.89 6.07 -4.27
CA HIS A 179 -8.49 6.40 -4.14
C HIS A 179 -7.78 5.67 -2.98
N PHE A 180 -8.39 4.62 -2.43
CA PHE A 180 -7.67 3.69 -1.57
C PHE A 180 -6.85 2.73 -2.44
N PHE A 181 -5.54 2.71 -2.21
CA PHE A 181 -4.56 1.84 -2.86
C PHE A 181 -3.86 0.99 -1.80
N GLY A 182 -4.23 -0.28 -1.75
CA GLY A 182 -3.59 -1.25 -0.86
C GLY A 182 -2.83 -2.29 -1.67
N THR A 183 -1.55 -2.54 -1.37
CA THR A 183 -0.70 -3.44 -2.15
C THR A 183 0.30 -4.18 -1.27
N TYR A 184 0.63 -5.41 -1.63
CA TYR A 184 1.77 -6.13 -1.01
C TYR A 184 3.13 -5.70 -1.57
N LEU A 185 3.18 -4.88 -2.62
CA LEU A 185 4.44 -4.37 -3.13
C LEU A 185 5.11 -3.49 -2.07
N LEU A 186 6.42 -3.68 -1.94
CA LEU A 186 7.25 -2.98 -0.99
C LEU A 186 7.93 -1.77 -1.63
N GLY A 187 8.33 -0.82 -0.80
CA GLY A 187 9.12 0.33 -1.23
C GLY A 187 10.50 -0.03 -1.79
N PRO A 188 11.06 0.85 -2.59
CA PRO A 188 10.52 2.14 -3.00
C PRO A 188 9.53 2.02 -4.19
N LEU A 189 8.24 1.89 -3.90
CA LEU A 189 7.20 1.71 -4.94
C LEU A 189 7.06 2.95 -5.84
N LEU A 190 6.95 4.13 -5.23
CA LEU A 190 6.61 5.37 -5.93
C LEU A 190 7.71 5.84 -6.89
N VAL A 191 8.94 5.94 -6.42
CA VAL A 191 10.06 6.38 -7.28
C VAL A 191 10.35 5.39 -8.42
N ASN A 192 10.02 4.12 -8.22
CA ASN A 192 10.21 3.08 -9.23
C ASN A 192 9.07 3.01 -10.27
N ASN A 193 7.96 3.67 -10.02
CA ASN A 193 6.76 3.63 -10.87
C ASN A 193 6.20 5.04 -11.09
N PRO A 194 6.88 5.90 -11.89
CA PRO A 194 6.46 7.27 -12.17
C PRO A 194 4.99 7.38 -12.63
N PRO A 195 4.47 6.51 -13.53
CA PRO A 195 3.06 6.58 -13.93
C PRO A 195 2.08 6.39 -12.77
N PHE A 196 2.35 5.45 -11.86
CA PHE A 196 1.52 5.23 -10.66
C PHE A 196 1.63 6.41 -9.70
N THR A 197 2.84 6.97 -9.52
CA THR A 197 3.05 8.16 -8.67
C THR A 197 2.27 9.36 -9.19
N ARG A 198 2.24 9.61 -10.50
CA ARG A 198 1.43 10.68 -11.10
C ARG A 198 -0.06 10.48 -10.83
N SER A 199 -0.55 9.23 -10.91
CA SER A 199 -1.94 8.90 -10.59
C SER A 199 -2.26 9.15 -9.11
N LEU A 200 -1.34 8.80 -8.20
CA LEU A 200 -1.49 9.10 -6.78
C LEU A 200 -1.51 10.63 -6.51
N LEU A 201 -0.56 11.38 -7.09
CA LEU A 201 -0.53 12.85 -6.98
C LEU A 201 -1.81 13.48 -7.54
N LYS A 202 -2.32 12.98 -8.66
CA LYS A 202 -3.59 13.44 -9.23
C LYS A 202 -4.76 13.16 -8.29
N ALA A 203 -4.82 11.99 -7.66
CA ALA A 203 -5.83 11.65 -6.66
C ALA A 203 -5.77 12.59 -5.45
N MET A 204 -4.59 13.06 -5.08
CA MET A 204 -4.37 14.05 -4.01
C MET A 204 -4.69 15.49 -4.43
N GLY A 205 -5.08 15.75 -5.69
CA GLY A 205 -5.28 17.11 -6.22
C GLY A 205 -3.99 17.84 -6.60
N ALA A 206 -2.88 17.11 -6.74
CA ALA A 206 -1.56 17.62 -7.12
C ALA A 206 -1.08 17.12 -8.50
N GLY A 207 -2.02 16.87 -9.42
CA GLY A 207 -1.71 16.27 -10.73
C GLY A 207 -0.77 17.09 -11.61
N ASP A 208 -0.69 18.39 -11.42
CA ASP A 208 0.17 19.30 -12.19
C ASP A 208 1.59 19.45 -11.61
N VAL A 209 1.85 18.82 -10.44
CA VAL A 209 3.16 18.89 -9.80
C VAL A 209 4.13 17.96 -10.55
N PRO A 210 5.32 18.46 -10.97
CA PRO A 210 6.34 17.62 -11.59
C PRO A 210 6.91 16.61 -10.58
N LEU A 211 7.33 15.46 -11.08
CA LEU A 211 8.01 14.48 -10.25
C LEU A 211 9.42 14.99 -9.88
N ALA A 212 9.82 14.75 -8.65
CA ALA A 212 11.19 15.04 -8.25
C ALA A 212 12.17 14.17 -9.06
N LEU A 213 13.26 14.78 -9.56
CA LEU A 213 14.27 14.12 -10.41
C LEU A 213 13.66 13.41 -11.64
N GLU A 214 12.65 13.99 -12.23
CA GLU A 214 11.77 13.39 -13.25
C GLU A 214 12.54 12.67 -14.36
N GLN A 215 13.50 13.33 -15.03
CA GLN A 215 14.28 12.71 -16.10
C GLN A 215 15.04 11.46 -15.65
N ALA A 216 15.66 11.50 -14.47
CA ALA A 216 16.42 10.37 -13.94
C ALA A 216 15.48 9.21 -13.54
N VAL A 217 14.34 9.54 -12.94
CA VAL A 217 13.33 8.56 -12.51
C VAL A 217 12.69 7.87 -13.71
N GLU A 218 12.34 8.61 -14.76
CA GLU A 218 11.79 8.04 -16.01
C GLU A 218 12.82 7.14 -16.70
N ALA A 219 14.06 7.60 -16.86
CA ALA A 219 15.13 6.78 -17.45
C ALA A 219 15.39 5.49 -16.65
N ALA A 220 15.38 5.57 -15.31
CA ALA A 220 15.54 4.40 -14.45
C ALA A 220 14.33 3.44 -14.55
N TYR A 221 13.12 3.98 -14.68
CA TYR A 221 11.91 3.19 -14.85
C TYR A 221 11.95 2.40 -16.16
N GLU A 222 12.26 3.05 -17.31
CA GLU A 222 12.35 2.38 -18.62
C GLU A 222 13.40 1.26 -18.58
N LYS A 223 14.60 1.54 -18.05
CA LYS A 223 15.66 0.55 -17.93
C LYS A 223 15.26 -0.64 -17.08
N ARG A 224 14.62 -0.39 -15.94
CA ARG A 224 14.14 -1.44 -15.04
C ARG A 224 13.02 -2.25 -15.69
N LEU A 225 12.14 -1.62 -16.47
CA LEU A 225 11.07 -2.29 -17.16
C LEU A 225 11.60 -3.28 -18.22
N GLU A 226 12.67 -2.93 -18.95
CA GLU A 226 13.38 -3.85 -19.82
C GLU A 226 13.90 -5.08 -19.04
N ASP A 227 14.62 -4.85 -17.93
CA ASP A 227 15.16 -5.92 -17.08
C ASP A 227 14.06 -6.85 -16.52
N PHE A 228 12.90 -6.31 -16.14
CA PHE A 228 11.78 -7.12 -15.63
C PHE A 228 11.10 -7.93 -16.73
N ARG A 229 11.03 -7.42 -17.96
CA ARG A 229 10.51 -8.17 -19.11
C ARG A 229 11.38 -9.36 -19.49
N GLU A 230 12.70 -9.23 -19.32
CA GLU A 230 13.65 -10.29 -19.62
C GLU A 230 13.72 -11.36 -18.51
N LYS A 231 13.65 -10.95 -17.22
CA LYS A 231 13.94 -11.82 -16.06
C LYS A 231 12.67 -12.35 -15.36
N ALA A 232 11.52 -11.77 -15.60
CA ALA A 232 10.29 -12.13 -14.88
C ALA A 232 9.52 -13.30 -15.51
#